data_577cc386d18b0de00b5d251183cd7aac
#
_entry.id   577cc386d18b0de00b5d251183cd7aac
#
_cell.length_a   1.000
_cell.length_b   1.000
_cell.length_c   1.000
_cell.angle_alpha   90.00
_cell.angle_beta   90.00
_cell.angle_gamma   90.00
#
_symmetry.space_group_name_H-M   'P 1'
#
loop_
_entity.id
_entity.type
_entity.pdbx_description
1 polymer ?
#
loop_
_entity_poly.entity_id
_entity_poly.type
_entity_poly.pdbx_seq_one_letter_code
_entity_poly.pdbx_strand_id
1 'polypeptide(L)'
;PEKPIYDIPGVPLQTAQEHVDALMKQIEPFEYNLHLSQRVETIESTECIDDITSWRVVTSEGVECITKNIFIAAGAGSFEPRRPPNIENPDQFLNSGVNYSVRSVEKYKDKKIFIFGGGDSALDWTVELAKVAKSISLVHRRDEFRGAQHTEAQMRDLVKSGEVNLLTPFQIESIQGSKKVDSVTLKNFDTKENVEEEADELLFLFGLNKKLGPILDWDLELSQKKIAVNTENFETNKDGIFAVGDINDYPGKLDLILCGFHETTLAVQKAYQRINPGERVPFGYTTSNTKLQKKLGVAD
;
A
#
# COMPACT_ATOMS: atom_id res chain seq x y z
N PRO A 1 8.75 2.79 1.25
CA PRO A 1 9.34 3.74 0.29
C PRO A 1 10.73 3.31 -0.17
N GLU A 2 11.50 2.62 0.68
CA GLU A 2 12.91 2.26 0.45
C GLU A 2 13.11 0.89 -0.24
N LYS A 3 12.05 0.09 -0.41
CA LYS A 3 12.17 -1.18 -1.15
C LYS A 3 12.46 -0.91 -2.62
N PRO A 4 13.47 -1.58 -3.20
CA PRO A 4 13.78 -1.45 -4.61
C PRO A 4 12.71 -2.12 -5.48
N ILE A 5 12.40 -1.50 -6.62
CA ILE A 5 11.51 -1.96 -7.67
C ILE A 5 12.38 -2.37 -8.86
N TYR A 6 12.13 -3.56 -9.41
CA TYR A 6 12.93 -4.15 -10.50
C TYR A 6 12.12 -4.49 -11.74
N ASP A 7 10.78 -4.40 -11.65
CA ASP A 7 9.84 -4.94 -12.65
C ASP A 7 9.19 -3.86 -13.53
N ILE A 8 9.83 -2.68 -13.60
CA ILE A 8 9.41 -1.62 -14.54
C ILE A 8 10.32 -1.69 -15.78
N PRO A 9 9.78 -2.01 -16.97
CA PRO A 9 10.57 -2.10 -18.19
C PRO A 9 11.36 -0.82 -18.47
N GLY A 10 12.64 -0.96 -18.74
CA GLY A 10 13.54 0.18 -19.02
C GLY A 10 14.12 0.87 -17.78
N VAL A 11 13.71 0.47 -16.57
CA VAL A 11 14.27 0.98 -15.31
C VAL A 11 14.89 -0.19 -14.54
N PRO A 12 16.23 -0.35 -14.55
CA PRO A 12 16.89 -1.50 -13.94
C PRO A 12 16.66 -1.60 -12.42
N LEU A 13 16.60 -0.45 -11.74
CA LEU A 13 16.44 -0.34 -10.29
C LEU A 13 15.99 1.06 -9.92
N GLN A 14 14.99 1.18 -9.07
CA GLN A 14 14.63 2.43 -8.39
C GLN A 14 13.83 2.12 -7.12
N THR A 15 13.82 3.03 -6.16
CA THR A 15 12.92 2.96 -5.01
C THR A 15 11.52 3.43 -5.39
N ALA A 16 10.52 3.11 -4.57
CA ALA A 16 9.16 3.60 -4.78
C ALA A 16 9.09 5.14 -4.71
N GLN A 17 9.90 5.78 -3.88
CA GLN A 17 9.95 7.25 -3.81
C GLN A 17 10.53 7.86 -5.09
N GLU A 18 11.66 7.36 -5.57
CA GLU A 18 12.25 7.81 -6.84
C GLU A 18 11.28 7.63 -8.02
N HIS A 19 10.48 6.55 -8.02
CA HIS A 19 9.46 6.34 -9.03
C HIS A 19 8.37 7.42 -8.98
N VAL A 20 7.85 7.71 -7.79
CA VAL A 20 6.84 8.76 -7.59
C VAL A 20 7.40 10.13 -7.99
N ASP A 21 8.62 10.46 -7.58
CA ASP A 21 9.28 11.73 -7.90
C ASP A 21 9.45 11.91 -9.42
N ALA A 22 9.83 10.83 -10.12
CA ALA A 22 9.94 10.82 -11.57
C ALA A 22 8.60 11.05 -12.26
N LEU A 23 7.53 10.41 -11.80
CA LEU A 23 6.16 10.61 -12.31
C LEU A 23 5.66 12.04 -12.04
N MET A 24 5.89 12.56 -10.83
CA MET A 24 5.52 13.95 -10.50
C MET A 24 6.24 14.96 -11.39
N LYS A 25 7.54 14.76 -11.62
CA LYS A 25 8.31 15.58 -12.56
C LYS A 25 7.79 15.48 -13.99
N GLN A 26 7.31 14.31 -14.41
CA GLN A 26 6.75 14.12 -15.75
C GLN A 26 5.46 14.89 -15.97
N ILE A 27 4.62 15.06 -14.94
CA ILE A 27 3.35 15.80 -15.05
C ILE A 27 3.49 17.28 -14.73
N GLU A 28 4.62 17.75 -14.19
CA GLU A 28 4.85 19.14 -13.80
C GLU A 28 4.48 20.19 -14.88
N PRO A 29 4.73 19.96 -16.20
CA PRO A 29 4.35 20.90 -17.24
C PRO A 29 2.84 21.01 -17.51
N PHE A 30 2.01 20.17 -16.88
CA PHE A 30 0.57 20.10 -17.10
C PHE A 30 -0.18 20.77 -15.94
N GLU A 31 -1.29 21.41 -16.25
CA GLU A 31 -2.17 21.99 -15.23
C GLU A 31 -2.96 20.87 -14.54
N TYR A 32 -2.89 20.81 -13.22
CA TYR A 32 -3.69 19.93 -12.38
C TYR A 32 -3.84 20.50 -10.97
N ASN A 33 -4.87 20.07 -10.27
CA ASN A 33 -5.07 20.38 -8.86
C ASN A 33 -4.75 19.13 -8.03
N LEU A 34 -3.87 19.26 -7.05
CA LEU A 34 -3.50 18.18 -6.13
C LEU A 34 -3.98 18.50 -4.71
N HIS A 35 -4.92 17.72 -4.23
CA HIS A 35 -5.47 17.82 -2.87
C HIS A 35 -4.92 16.67 -2.02
N LEU A 36 -3.92 16.97 -1.19
CA LEU A 36 -3.31 15.98 -0.28
C LEU A 36 -4.06 15.91 1.05
N SER A 37 -3.87 14.78 1.76
CA SER A 37 -4.46 14.54 3.09
C SER A 37 -5.99 14.60 3.12
N GLN A 38 -6.63 14.32 1.98
CA GLN A 38 -8.07 14.28 1.84
C GLN A 38 -8.51 12.92 1.30
N ARG A 39 -9.58 12.38 1.87
CA ARG A 39 -10.21 11.16 1.39
C ARG A 39 -11.53 11.49 0.71
N VAL A 40 -11.80 10.90 -0.44
CA VAL A 40 -13.14 10.95 -1.04
C VAL A 40 -14.08 10.12 -0.18
N GLU A 41 -15.13 10.75 0.33
CA GLU A 41 -16.14 10.11 1.19
C GLU A 41 -17.33 9.64 0.39
N THR A 42 -17.89 10.52 -0.45
CA THR A 42 -19.06 10.20 -1.26
C THR A 42 -18.87 10.53 -2.72
N ILE A 43 -19.49 9.72 -3.57
CA ILE A 43 -19.76 10.00 -4.97
C ILE A 43 -21.25 9.81 -5.24
N GLU A 44 -21.89 10.80 -5.82
CA GLU A 44 -23.32 10.82 -6.08
C GLU A 44 -23.55 11.25 -7.54
N SER A 45 -24.52 10.63 -8.20
CA SER A 45 -24.93 11.12 -9.52
C SER A 45 -25.59 12.49 -9.38
N THR A 46 -25.30 13.39 -10.29
CA THR A 46 -25.92 14.72 -10.36
C THR A 46 -26.57 14.92 -11.71
N GLU A 47 -27.13 16.11 -11.96
CA GLU A 47 -27.66 16.46 -13.27
C GLU A 47 -26.61 16.28 -14.36
N CYS A 48 -27.06 15.86 -15.53
CA CYS A 48 -26.18 15.71 -16.69
C CYS A 48 -25.59 17.05 -17.09
N ILE A 49 -24.32 17.05 -17.42
CA ILE A 49 -23.62 18.21 -18.03
C ILE A 49 -23.36 17.84 -19.49
N ASP A 50 -23.89 18.64 -20.41
CA ASP A 50 -23.82 18.40 -21.87
C ASP A 50 -24.36 17.00 -22.24
N ASP A 51 -25.51 16.61 -21.67
CA ASP A 51 -26.14 15.29 -21.80
C ASP A 51 -25.28 14.09 -21.32
N ILE A 52 -24.22 14.35 -20.54
CA ILE A 52 -23.34 13.34 -19.99
C ILE A 52 -23.59 13.18 -18.50
N THR A 53 -23.82 11.95 -18.04
CA THR A 53 -23.92 11.64 -16.60
C THR A 53 -22.73 12.22 -15.85
N SER A 54 -23.00 12.98 -14.83
CA SER A 54 -21.99 13.67 -14.04
C SER A 54 -22.06 13.27 -12.58
N TRP A 55 -20.98 13.44 -11.88
CA TRP A 55 -20.78 12.99 -10.52
C TRP A 55 -20.39 14.13 -9.61
N ARG A 56 -21.04 14.22 -8.45
CA ARG A 56 -20.64 15.07 -7.34
C ARG A 56 -19.74 14.24 -6.43
N VAL A 57 -18.54 14.73 -6.18
CA VAL A 57 -17.52 14.11 -5.33
C VAL A 57 -17.29 14.99 -4.11
N VAL A 58 -17.33 14.41 -2.90
CA VAL A 58 -17.11 15.13 -1.65
C VAL A 58 -15.97 14.46 -0.87
N THR A 59 -15.06 15.28 -0.35
CA THR A 59 -13.92 14.81 0.44
C THR A 59 -14.13 14.97 1.95
N SER A 60 -13.28 14.33 2.76
CA SER A 60 -13.25 14.44 4.23
C SER A 60 -13.07 15.87 4.74
N GLU A 61 -12.47 16.75 3.94
CA GLU A 61 -12.24 18.16 4.26
C GLU A 61 -13.35 19.07 3.71
N GLY A 62 -14.44 18.49 3.17
CA GLY A 62 -15.57 19.22 2.64
C GLY A 62 -15.32 19.86 1.27
N VAL A 63 -14.26 19.47 0.57
CA VAL A 63 -14.08 19.92 -0.83
C VAL A 63 -15.06 19.17 -1.70
N GLU A 64 -15.80 19.92 -2.51
CA GLU A 64 -16.76 19.41 -3.48
C GLU A 64 -16.30 19.68 -4.89
N CYS A 65 -16.45 18.71 -5.77
CA CYS A 65 -16.28 18.90 -7.20
C CYS A 65 -17.34 18.15 -7.99
N ILE A 66 -17.69 18.69 -9.16
CA ILE A 66 -18.56 18.03 -10.14
C ILE A 66 -17.71 17.65 -11.34
N THR A 67 -17.82 16.39 -11.75
CA THR A 67 -16.99 15.83 -12.82
C THR A 67 -17.77 14.89 -13.71
N LYS A 68 -17.37 14.82 -14.98
CA LYS A 68 -17.92 13.85 -15.95
C LYS A 68 -17.26 12.48 -15.83
N ASN A 69 -16.01 12.38 -15.33
CA ASN A 69 -15.30 11.12 -15.18
C ASN A 69 -14.57 11.04 -13.84
N ILE A 70 -14.52 9.83 -13.27
CA ILE A 70 -13.77 9.52 -12.05
C ILE A 70 -12.83 8.35 -12.34
N PHE A 71 -11.55 8.48 -11.97
CA PHE A 71 -10.57 7.40 -12.02
C PHE A 71 -10.19 7.00 -10.61
N ILE A 72 -10.53 5.79 -10.21
CA ILE A 72 -10.18 5.23 -8.91
C ILE A 72 -8.85 4.49 -9.06
N ALA A 73 -7.77 5.09 -8.56
CA ALA A 73 -6.42 4.52 -8.55
C ALA A 73 -5.92 4.33 -7.11
N ALA A 74 -6.77 3.73 -6.27
CA ALA A 74 -6.57 3.64 -4.83
C ALA A 74 -5.61 2.51 -4.41
N GLY A 75 -4.86 1.92 -5.34
CA GLY A 75 -3.95 0.81 -5.06
C GLY A 75 -4.71 -0.39 -4.47
N ALA A 76 -4.18 -0.99 -3.43
CA ALA A 76 -4.88 -2.10 -2.76
C ALA A 76 -5.93 -1.64 -1.73
N GLY A 77 -6.37 -0.38 -1.79
CA GLY A 77 -7.25 0.25 -0.80
C GLY A 77 -6.47 0.78 0.41
N SER A 78 -7.17 1.14 1.47
CA SER A 78 -6.52 1.49 2.72
C SER A 78 -6.00 0.23 3.42
N PHE A 79 -4.84 0.36 4.03
CA PHE A 79 -4.22 -0.73 4.75
C PHE A 79 -4.38 -0.52 6.24
N GLU A 80 -5.06 -1.46 6.90
CA GLU A 80 -5.00 -1.55 8.35
C GLU A 80 -4.08 -2.71 8.75
N PRO A 81 -3.10 -2.48 9.61
CA PRO A 81 -2.28 -3.55 10.13
C PRO A 81 -3.15 -4.54 10.91
N ARG A 82 -2.85 -5.82 10.74
CA ARG A 82 -3.47 -6.86 11.57
C ARG A 82 -2.94 -6.75 12.98
N ARG A 83 -3.85 -6.54 13.92
CA ARG A 83 -3.53 -6.47 15.34
C ARG A 83 -3.33 -7.85 15.94
N PRO A 84 -2.54 -7.97 17.02
CA PRO A 84 -2.40 -9.22 17.75
C PRO A 84 -3.77 -9.66 18.30
N PRO A 85 -4.24 -10.88 18.00
CA PRO A 85 -5.61 -11.30 18.31
C PRO A 85 -5.89 -11.46 19.80
N ASN A 86 -4.85 -11.66 20.62
CA ASN A 86 -4.99 -11.97 22.05
C ASN A 86 -4.81 -10.72 22.94
N ILE A 87 -4.58 -9.54 22.35
CA ILE A 87 -4.38 -8.30 23.10
C ILE A 87 -5.63 -7.43 22.93
N GLU A 88 -6.31 -7.16 24.04
CA GLU A 88 -7.59 -6.42 24.04
C GLU A 88 -7.45 -4.99 23.51
N ASN A 89 -6.39 -4.29 23.90
CA ASN A 89 -6.11 -2.94 23.41
C ASN A 89 -4.63 -2.76 23.07
N PRO A 90 -4.18 -3.33 21.94
CA PRO A 90 -2.76 -3.28 21.55
C PRO A 90 -2.30 -1.85 21.21
N ASP A 91 -3.23 -0.97 20.84
CA ASP A 91 -2.93 0.39 20.41
C ASP A 91 -2.72 1.37 21.57
N GLN A 92 -2.94 0.97 22.83
CA GLN A 92 -2.66 1.84 24.00
C GLN A 92 -1.21 2.33 24.07
N PHE A 93 -0.27 1.56 23.51
CA PHE A 93 1.15 1.91 23.40
C PHE A 93 1.58 2.27 21.98
N LEU A 94 0.64 2.64 21.11
CA LEU A 94 0.96 3.01 19.73
C LEU A 94 1.92 4.21 19.71
N ASN A 95 3.03 4.07 19.01
CA ASN A 95 4.16 5.00 18.98
C ASN A 95 4.92 5.16 20.33
N SER A 96 4.54 4.42 21.38
CA SER A 96 5.19 4.39 22.69
C SER A 96 5.70 2.99 23.03
N GLY A 97 6.19 2.26 22.02
CA GLY A 97 6.70 0.90 22.10
C GLY A 97 5.93 -0.09 21.23
N VAL A 98 4.71 0.20 20.77
CA VAL A 98 3.98 -0.62 19.79
C VAL A 98 4.00 0.04 18.43
N ASN A 99 4.37 -0.71 17.40
CA ASN A 99 4.42 -0.26 16.02
C ASN A 99 3.95 -1.35 15.06
N TYR A 100 3.37 -0.93 13.93
CA TYR A 100 2.91 -1.81 12.85
C TYR A 100 3.68 -1.60 11.54
N SER A 101 4.60 -0.64 11.53
CA SER A 101 5.47 -0.34 10.40
C SER A 101 6.75 0.33 10.87
N VAL A 102 7.83 0.15 10.13
CA VAL A 102 9.08 0.86 10.36
C VAL A 102 9.11 2.07 9.43
N ARG A 103 9.21 3.27 10.01
CA ARG A 103 9.32 4.53 9.28
C ARG A 103 10.75 5.08 9.25
N SER A 104 11.55 4.74 10.27
CA SER A 104 12.93 5.14 10.40
C SER A 104 13.66 4.06 11.19
N VAL A 105 14.79 3.60 10.68
CA VAL A 105 15.66 2.61 11.34
C VAL A 105 16.31 3.20 12.59
N GLU A 106 16.64 4.50 12.57
CA GLU A 106 17.31 5.19 13.68
C GLU A 106 16.48 5.16 14.97
N LYS A 107 15.14 5.10 14.89
CA LYS A 107 14.25 4.95 16.05
C LYS A 107 14.57 3.68 16.87
N TYR A 108 15.09 2.66 16.25
CA TYR A 108 15.29 1.32 16.81
C TYR A 108 16.72 1.06 17.28
N LYS A 109 17.60 2.05 17.13
CA LYS A 109 18.99 1.95 17.54
C LYS A 109 19.09 1.75 19.05
N ASP A 110 19.95 0.82 19.46
CA ASP A 110 20.24 0.44 20.85
C ASP A 110 19.00 -0.01 21.66
N LYS A 111 17.93 -0.47 20.98
CA LYS A 111 16.67 -0.95 21.59
C LYS A 111 16.58 -2.47 21.65
N LYS A 112 15.85 -2.98 22.65
CA LYS A 112 15.38 -4.36 22.72
C LYS A 112 14.09 -4.48 21.91
N ILE A 113 14.14 -5.17 20.78
CA ILE A 113 13.04 -5.22 19.81
C ILE A 113 12.47 -6.64 19.72
N PHE A 114 11.15 -6.75 19.79
CA PHE A 114 10.41 -7.96 19.45
C PHE A 114 9.66 -7.77 18.14
N ILE A 115 9.95 -8.62 17.17
CA ILE A 115 9.29 -8.62 15.84
C ILE A 115 8.35 -9.82 15.80
N PHE A 116 7.07 -9.56 15.56
CA PHE A 116 6.03 -10.57 15.48
C PHE A 116 5.59 -10.77 14.03
N GLY A 117 5.81 -11.95 13.48
CA GLY A 117 5.42 -12.28 12.11
C GLY A 117 6.25 -13.38 11.50
N GLY A 118 5.90 -13.80 10.29
CA GLY A 118 6.61 -14.86 9.55
C GLY A 118 6.50 -14.70 8.04
N GLY A 119 6.14 -13.51 7.56
CA GLY A 119 6.16 -13.14 6.14
C GLY A 119 7.33 -12.22 5.80
N ASP A 120 7.43 -11.80 4.53
CA ASP A 120 8.53 -10.97 4.00
C ASP A 120 8.85 -9.78 4.90
N SER A 121 7.85 -8.99 5.29
CA SER A 121 8.09 -7.79 6.11
C SER A 121 8.74 -8.12 7.46
N ALA A 122 8.37 -9.25 8.10
CA ALA A 122 8.96 -9.63 9.38
C ALA A 122 10.42 -10.08 9.20
N LEU A 123 10.70 -10.84 8.17
CA LEU A 123 12.05 -11.30 7.87
C LEU A 123 12.97 -10.17 7.43
N ASP A 124 12.51 -9.33 6.50
CA ASP A 124 13.27 -8.18 6.00
C ASP A 124 13.65 -7.23 7.15
N TRP A 125 12.69 -6.86 8.00
CA TRP A 125 12.96 -5.97 9.13
C TRP A 125 13.78 -6.63 10.23
N THR A 126 13.70 -7.94 10.42
CA THR A 126 14.61 -8.67 11.32
C THR A 126 16.05 -8.52 10.87
N VAL A 127 16.31 -8.75 9.57
CA VAL A 127 17.67 -8.63 9.00
C VAL A 127 18.18 -7.18 9.05
N GLU A 128 17.34 -6.21 8.70
CA GLU A 128 17.76 -4.81 8.67
C GLU A 128 17.98 -4.22 10.07
N LEU A 129 17.07 -4.49 11.01
CA LEU A 129 17.17 -3.93 12.36
C LEU A 129 18.25 -4.63 13.22
N ALA A 130 18.66 -5.85 12.89
CA ALA A 130 19.77 -6.54 13.55
C ALA A 130 21.08 -5.72 13.49
N LYS A 131 21.24 -4.88 12.47
CA LYS A 131 22.43 -4.04 12.29
C LYS A 131 22.54 -2.90 13.29
N VAL A 132 21.43 -2.48 13.93
CA VAL A 132 21.37 -1.27 14.77
C VAL A 132 20.79 -1.50 16.15
N ALA A 133 19.97 -2.52 16.35
CA ALA A 133 19.31 -2.83 17.60
C ALA A 133 20.30 -3.33 18.67
N LYS A 134 19.95 -3.16 19.93
CA LYS A 134 20.65 -3.78 21.06
C LYS A 134 20.45 -5.29 21.10
N SER A 135 19.23 -5.72 20.83
CA SER A 135 18.86 -7.13 20.66
C SER A 135 17.58 -7.23 19.84
N ILE A 136 17.46 -8.32 19.06
CA ILE A 136 16.26 -8.64 18.30
C ILE A 136 15.77 -10.05 18.66
N SER A 137 14.48 -10.14 18.93
CA SER A 137 13.76 -11.41 19.07
C SER A 137 12.70 -11.50 17.97
N LEU A 138 12.82 -12.47 17.06
CA LEU A 138 11.79 -12.78 16.07
C LEU A 138 10.84 -13.83 16.66
N VAL A 139 9.58 -13.45 16.82
CA VAL A 139 8.54 -14.29 17.43
C VAL A 139 7.59 -14.79 16.35
N HIS A 140 7.49 -16.09 16.20
CA HIS A 140 6.54 -16.69 15.28
C HIS A 140 5.89 -17.94 15.85
N ARG A 141 4.61 -18.16 15.49
CA ARG A 141 3.80 -19.28 16.00
C ARG A 141 4.15 -20.64 15.38
N ARG A 142 5.01 -20.70 14.38
CA ARG A 142 5.47 -21.90 13.67
C ARG A 142 6.94 -21.74 13.31
N ASP A 143 7.63 -22.83 13.06
CA ASP A 143 9.00 -22.80 12.55
C ASP A 143 9.08 -22.75 11.00
N GLU A 144 7.96 -22.49 10.34
CA GLU A 144 7.84 -22.32 8.89
C GLU A 144 7.53 -20.86 8.57
N PHE A 145 8.34 -20.27 7.71
CA PHE A 145 8.19 -18.89 7.27
C PHE A 145 7.58 -18.83 5.87
N ARG A 146 6.90 -17.70 5.56
CA ARG A 146 6.26 -17.46 4.25
C ARG A 146 6.99 -16.41 3.43
N GLY A 147 8.09 -15.88 3.93
CA GLY A 147 8.89 -14.91 3.24
C GLY A 147 9.80 -15.53 2.18
N ALA A 148 10.47 -14.66 1.42
CA ALA A 148 11.42 -15.09 0.39
C ALA A 148 12.53 -15.97 0.98
N GLN A 149 12.85 -17.07 0.31
CA GLN A 149 13.84 -18.04 0.78
C GLN A 149 15.20 -17.41 1.06
N HIS A 150 15.60 -16.43 0.26
CA HIS A 150 16.85 -15.71 0.45
C HIS A 150 16.89 -14.95 1.79
N THR A 151 15.83 -14.19 2.10
CA THR A 151 15.72 -13.41 3.35
C THR A 151 15.59 -14.36 4.57
N GLU A 152 14.87 -15.48 4.42
CA GLU A 152 14.82 -16.49 5.47
C GLU A 152 16.21 -17.07 5.75
N ALA A 153 16.99 -17.37 4.73
CA ALA A 153 18.36 -17.87 4.91
C ALA A 153 19.24 -16.85 5.64
N GLN A 154 19.20 -15.58 5.28
CA GLN A 154 19.91 -14.50 5.98
C GLN A 154 19.49 -14.40 7.46
N MET A 155 18.20 -14.42 7.75
CA MET A 155 17.68 -14.41 9.11
C MET A 155 18.19 -15.62 9.92
N ARG A 156 18.14 -16.82 9.35
CA ARG A 156 18.63 -18.03 10.02
C ARG A 156 20.14 -18.01 10.27
N ASP A 157 20.92 -17.35 9.41
CA ASP A 157 22.35 -17.15 9.64
C ASP A 157 22.61 -16.20 10.81
N LEU A 158 21.82 -15.12 10.95
CA LEU A 158 21.84 -14.23 12.13
C LEU A 158 21.43 -14.96 13.42
N VAL A 159 20.51 -15.91 13.34
CA VAL A 159 20.15 -16.77 14.48
C VAL A 159 21.33 -17.68 14.88
N LYS A 160 22.03 -18.28 13.90
CA LYS A 160 23.22 -19.13 14.17
C LYS A 160 24.37 -18.32 14.77
N SER A 161 24.57 -17.08 14.34
CA SER A 161 25.59 -16.18 14.90
C SER A 161 25.25 -15.64 16.29
N GLY A 162 23.99 -15.78 16.73
CA GLY A 162 23.50 -15.26 18.01
C GLY A 162 23.11 -13.79 17.99
N GLU A 163 23.04 -13.16 16.81
CA GLU A 163 22.61 -11.78 16.64
C GLU A 163 21.09 -11.60 16.69
N VAL A 164 20.35 -12.66 16.35
CA VAL A 164 18.88 -12.72 16.42
C VAL A 164 18.44 -13.88 17.30
N ASN A 165 17.54 -13.63 18.23
CA ASN A 165 16.89 -14.65 19.03
C ASN A 165 15.60 -15.10 18.31
N LEU A 166 15.52 -16.36 17.92
CA LEU A 166 14.33 -16.93 17.26
C LEU A 166 13.47 -17.63 18.29
N LEU A 167 12.25 -17.13 18.48
CA LEU A 167 11.24 -17.67 19.40
C LEU A 167 10.11 -18.32 18.62
N THR A 168 10.22 -19.63 18.39
CA THR A 168 9.20 -20.48 17.79
C THR A 168 8.99 -21.72 18.65
N PRO A 169 7.80 -22.23 18.79
CA PRO A 169 6.49 -21.70 18.41
C PRO A 169 5.89 -20.83 19.53
N PHE A 170 6.01 -19.52 19.40
CA PHE A 170 5.53 -18.57 20.41
C PHE A 170 4.52 -17.58 19.85
N GLN A 171 3.66 -17.05 20.71
CA GLN A 171 2.79 -15.93 20.44
C GLN A 171 2.84 -14.92 21.60
N ILE A 172 2.41 -13.71 21.32
CA ILE A 172 2.20 -12.72 22.37
C ILE A 172 0.96 -13.08 23.20
N GLU A 173 1.06 -12.92 24.52
CA GLU A 173 -0.05 -13.13 25.47
C GLU A 173 -0.47 -11.80 26.12
N SER A 174 0.49 -10.95 26.50
CA SER A 174 0.21 -9.64 27.05
C SER A 174 1.36 -8.65 26.86
N ILE A 175 1.06 -7.36 27.02
CA ILE A 175 2.01 -6.25 26.98
C ILE A 175 1.90 -5.53 28.33
N GLN A 176 3.03 -5.30 28.98
CA GLN A 176 3.11 -4.56 30.22
C GLN A 176 3.81 -3.20 30.03
N GLY A 177 3.34 -2.22 30.76
CA GLY A 177 3.90 -0.87 30.74
C GLY A 177 2.93 0.14 31.33
N SER A 178 3.41 1.35 31.56
CA SER A 178 2.58 2.45 32.06
C SER A 178 2.40 3.54 31.02
N LYS A 179 3.45 4.24 30.63
CA LYS A 179 3.46 5.26 29.56
C LYS A 179 4.04 4.74 28.25
N LYS A 180 4.83 3.70 28.33
CA LYS A 180 5.47 3.00 27.21
C LYS A 180 5.48 1.50 27.51
N VAL A 181 5.87 0.73 26.54
CA VAL A 181 6.14 -0.70 26.74
C VAL A 181 7.34 -0.85 27.68
N ASP A 182 7.22 -1.74 28.67
CA ASP A 182 8.29 -2.13 29.58
C ASP A 182 8.65 -3.62 29.39
N SER A 183 7.66 -4.50 29.23
CA SER A 183 7.86 -5.93 28.98
C SER A 183 6.75 -6.53 28.13
N VAL A 184 7.00 -7.74 27.64
CA VAL A 184 6.06 -8.55 26.87
C VAL A 184 6.01 -9.96 27.45
N THR A 185 4.81 -10.51 27.62
CA THR A 185 4.63 -11.92 27.95
C THR A 185 4.38 -12.71 26.68
N LEU A 186 5.17 -13.74 26.46
CA LEU A 186 5.09 -14.68 25.36
C LEU A 186 4.60 -16.02 25.85
N LYS A 187 3.74 -16.69 25.09
CA LYS A 187 3.25 -18.03 25.37
C LYS A 187 3.78 -19.03 24.36
N ASN A 188 4.39 -20.08 24.83
CA ASN A 188 4.79 -21.20 23.99
C ASN A 188 3.57 -22.03 23.60
N PHE A 189 3.42 -22.37 22.31
CA PHE A 189 2.28 -23.15 21.81
C PHE A 189 2.34 -24.62 22.26
N ASP A 190 3.52 -25.19 22.44
CA ASP A 190 3.69 -26.59 22.78
C ASP A 190 3.63 -26.83 24.29
N THR A 191 4.46 -26.12 25.06
CA THR A 191 4.55 -26.30 26.52
C THR A 191 3.46 -25.56 27.29
N LYS A 192 2.79 -24.56 26.67
CA LYS A 192 1.81 -23.66 27.29
C LYS A 192 2.41 -22.73 28.36
N GLU A 193 3.69 -22.74 28.53
CA GLU A 193 4.40 -21.88 29.48
C GLU A 193 4.45 -20.42 29.00
N ASN A 194 4.37 -19.53 29.94
CA ASN A 194 4.54 -18.10 29.71
C ASN A 194 5.97 -17.69 30.08
N VAL A 195 6.56 -16.84 29.23
CA VAL A 195 7.87 -16.24 29.46
C VAL A 195 7.70 -14.72 29.37
N GLU A 196 8.16 -14.00 30.38
CA GLU A 196 8.18 -12.55 30.39
C GLU A 196 9.58 -12.04 30.04
N GLU A 197 9.63 -11.07 29.11
CA GLU A 197 10.87 -10.50 28.58
C GLU A 197 10.76 -8.98 28.55
N GLU A 198 11.85 -8.28 28.94
CA GLU A 198 11.93 -6.82 28.80
C GLU A 198 11.96 -6.41 27.32
N ALA A 199 11.17 -5.42 26.97
CA ALA A 199 11.07 -4.91 25.60
C ALA A 199 10.97 -3.39 25.57
N ASP A 200 11.67 -2.76 24.62
CA ASP A 200 11.52 -1.34 24.33
C ASP A 200 10.54 -1.11 23.18
N GLU A 201 10.55 -1.98 22.16
CA GLU A 201 9.75 -1.83 20.94
C GLU A 201 9.17 -3.19 20.49
N LEU A 202 7.89 -3.21 20.17
CA LEU A 202 7.17 -4.34 19.61
C LEU A 202 6.74 -3.98 18.19
N LEU A 203 7.13 -4.79 17.21
CA LEU A 203 6.77 -4.65 15.79
C LEU A 203 5.81 -5.76 15.39
N PHE A 204 4.53 -5.44 15.19
CA PHE A 204 3.53 -6.39 14.73
C PHE A 204 3.42 -6.41 13.21
N LEU A 205 4.10 -7.34 12.57
CA LEU A 205 4.18 -7.49 11.11
C LEU A 205 3.39 -8.71 10.63
N PHE A 206 2.11 -8.80 11.06
CA PHE A 206 1.20 -9.89 10.70
C PHE A 206 0.57 -9.77 9.31
N GLY A 207 1.01 -8.79 8.53
CA GLY A 207 0.41 -8.39 7.26
C GLY A 207 -0.69 -7.35 7.44
N LEU A 208 -1.28 -6.97 6.33
CA LEU A 208 -2.25 -5.88 6.24
C LEU A 208 -3.63 -6.43 5.88
N ASN A 209 -4.66 -5.87 6.48
CA ASN A 209 -6.02 -6.03 5.99
C ASN A 209 -6.28 -4.93 4.96
N LYS A 210 -6.63 -5.32 3.76
CA LYS A 210 -7.09 -4.40 2.72
C LYS A 210 -8.53 -4.00 3.05
N LYS A 211 -8.79 -2.70 3.12
CA LYS A 211 -10.13 -2.14 3.28
C LYS A 211 -10.40 -1.16 2.16
N LEU A 212 -11.57 -1.27 1.56
CA LEU A 212 -12.00 -0.35 0.51
C LEU A 212 -12.48 0.99 1.08
N GLY A 213 -12.79 1.04 2.39
CA GLY A 213 -13.30 2.26 3.03
C GLY A 213 -14.60 2.72 2.40
N PRO A 214 -14.78 4.04 2.14
CA PRO A 214 -15.99 4.60 1.55
C PRO A 214 -16.36 4.01 0.18
N ILE A 215 -15.41 3.42 -0.55
CA ILE A 215 -15.68 2.76 -1.85
C ILE A 215 -16.77 1.68 -1.73
N LEU A 216 -16.91 1.06 -0.55
CA LEU A 216 -17.97 0.07 -0.29
C LEU A 216 -19.39 0.64 -0.39
N ASP A 217 -19.54 1.94 -0.15
CA ASP A 217 -20.82 2.64 -0.12
C ASP A 217 -21.15 3.33 -1.45
N TRP A 218 -20.30 3.18 -2.48
CA TRP A 218 -20.47 3.83 -3.77
C TRP A 218 -21.28 3.01 -4.79
N ASP A 219 -21.91 1.89 -4.37
CA ASP A 219 -22.65 0.96 -5.22
C ASP A 219 -21.88 0.47 -6.45
N LEU A 220 -20.58 0.28 -6.32
CA LEU A 220 -19.76 -0.32 -7.34
C LEU A 220 -19.81 -1.84 -7.23
N GLU A 221 -19.84 -2.53 -8.36
CA GLU A 221 -19.71 -3.98 -8.39
C GLU A 221 -18.34 -4.41 -7.88
N LEU A 222 -18.32 -5.37 -6.96
CA LEU A 222 -17.09 -5.89 -6.36
C LEU A 222 -16.87 -7.35 -6.74
N SER A 223 -15.64 -7.68 -7.08
CA SER A 223 -15.12 -9.03 -7.26
C SER A 223 -13.89 -9.22 -6.36
N GLN A 224 -13.84 -10.32 -5.59
CA GLN A 224 -12.70 -10.66 -4.71
C GLN A 224 -12.22 -9.51 -3.81
N LYS A 225 -13.13 -8.65 -3.34
CA LYS A 225 -12.85 -7.41 -2.56
C LYS A 225 -12.09 -6.34 -3.34
N LYS A 226 -12.24 -6.29 -4.63
CA LYS A 226 -11.75 -5.26 -5.55
C LYS A 226 -12.91 -4.78 -6.41
N ILE A 227 -12.75 -3.68 -7.12
CA ILE A 227 -13.76 -3.13 -8.01
C ILE A 227 -13.77 -3.93 -9.32
N ALA A 228 -14.91 -4.53 -9.66
CA ALA A 228 -15.07 -5.21 -10.94
C ALA A 228 -15.08 -4.20 -12.10
N VAL A 229 -14.33 -4.49 -13.15
CA VAL A 229 -14.26 -3.64 -14.35
C VAL A 229 -14.33 -4.49 -15.62
N ASN A 230 -14.76 -3.89 -16.72
CA ASN A 230 -14.62 -4.55 -18.00
C ASN A 230 -13.16 -4.44 -18.52
N THR A 231 -12.72 -5.43 -19.27
CA THR A 231 -11.34 -5.51 -19.76
C THR A 231 -11.05 -4.67 -20.99
N GLU A 232 -12.08 -4.10 -21.61
CA GLU A 232 -11.93 -3.30 -22.82
C GLU A 232 -11.46 -1.88 -22.50
N ASN A 233 -11.99 -1.29 -21.42
CA ASN A 233 -11.78 0.12 -21.11
C ASN A 233 -11.68 0.43 -19.60
N PHE A 234 -11.73 -0.60 -18.74
CA PHE A 234 -11.63 -0.48 -17.26
C PHE A 234 -12.70 0.38 -16.60
N GLU A 235 -13.87 0.52 -17.27
CA GLU A 235 -15.04 1.15 -16.71
C GLU A 235 -15.75 0.19 -15.74
N THR A 236 -16.29 0.73 -14.66
CA THR A 236 -17.07 -0.02 -13.66
C THR A 236 -18.51 -0.25 -14.16
N ASN A 237 -19.39 -0.74 -13.29
CA ASN A 237 -20.82 -0.79 -13.55
C ASN A 237 -21.52 0.60 -13.60
N LYS A 238 -20.76 1.68 -13.35
CA LYS A 238 -21.30 3.07 -13.41
C LYS A 238 -20.60 3.86 -14.50
N ASP A 239 -21.37 4.49 -15.36
CA ASP A 239 -20.90 5.30 -16.50
C ASP A 239 -19.92 6.38 -16.05
N GLY A 240 -18.75 6.43 -16.67
CA GLY A 240 -17.72 7.42 -16.41
C GLY A 240 -16.94 7.21 -15.11
N ILE A 241 -17.14 6.09 -14.43
CA ILE A 241 -16.31 5.70 -13.29
C ILE A 241 -15.41 4.55 -13.71
N PHE A 242 -14.11 4.77 -13.65
CA PHE A 242 -13.05 3.83 -14.02
C PHE A 242 -12.27 3.41 -12.79
N ALA A 243 -11.80 2.17 -12.75
CA ALA A 243 -10.89 1.71 -11.70
C ALA A 243 -9.64 1.07 -12.33
N VAL A 244 -8.45 1.52 -11.91
CA VAL A 244 -7.16 1.12 -12.49
C VAL A 244 -6.14 0.78 -11.41
N GLY A 245 -5.18 -0.07 -11.73
CA GLY A 245 -4.17 -0.57 -10.78
C GLY A 245 -4.74 -1.63 -9.85
N ASP A 246 -4.13 -1.83 -8.68
CA ASP A 246 -4.43 -2.96 -7.77
C ASP A 246 -5.84 -2.94 -7.17
N ILE A 247 -6.57 -1.82 -7.31
CA ILE A 247 -7.93 -1.69 -6.80
C ILE A 247 -8.96 -2.43 -7.64
N ASN A 248 -8.69 -2.70 -8.91
CA ASN A 248 -9.62 -3.37 -9.81
C ASN A 248 -9.41 -4.89 -9.87
N ASP A 249 -10.44 -5.59 -10.36
CA ASP A 249 -10.40 -7.01 -10.65
C ASP A 249 -11.07 -7.32 -12.00
N TYR A 250 -10.42 -8.19 -12.77
CA TYR A 250 -10.91 -8.71 -14.04
C TYR A 250 -10.19 -10.03 -14.37
N PRO A 251 -10.70 -10.88 -15.27
CA PRO A 251 -10.04 -12.13 -15.67
C PRO A 251 -8.61 -11.90 -16.19
N GLY A 252 -7.62 -12.52 -15.54
CA GLY A 252 -6.21 -12.38 -15.92
C GLY A 252 -5.50 -11.19 -15.25
N LYS A 253 -6.11 -10.55 -14.25
CA LYS A 253 -5.51 -9.45 -13.49
C LYS A 253 -4.19 -9.84 -12.84
N LEU A 254 -3.19 -8.97 -13.01
CA LEU A 254 -1.92 -9.00 -12.29
C LEU A 254 -1.74 -7.67 -11.55
N ASP A 255 -1.36 -7.75 -10.26
CA ASP A 255 -1.09 -6.58 -9.42
C ASP A 255 0.34 -6.06 -9.68
N LEU A 256 0.57 -5.51 -10.88
CA LEU A 256 1.84 -4.94 -11.33
C LEU A 256 1.65 -3.48 -11.74
N ILE A 257 2.66 -2.65 -11.46
CA ILE A 257 2.69 -1.23 -11.86
C ILE A 257 2.50 -1.09 -13.37
N LEU A 258 3.16 -1.95 -14.15
CA LEU A 258 3.04 -1.98 -15.61
C LEU A 258 1.59 -2.20 -16.07
N CYS A 259 0.85 -3.11 -15.43
CA CYS A 259 -0.56 -3.35 -15.75
C CYS A 259 -1.40 -2.12 -15.46
N GLY A 260 -1.18 -1.44 -14.33
CA GLY A 260 -1.87 -0.19 -13.99
C GLY A 260 -1.66 0.92 -15.03
N PHE A 261 -0.48 1.06 -15.61
CA PHE A 261 -0.24 2.00 -16.70
C PHE A 261 -1.01 1.66 -17.98
N HIS A 262 -1.04 0.38 -18.35
CA HIS A 262 -1.81 -0.07 -19.51
C HIS A 262 -3.32 0.18 -19.30
N GLU A 263 -3.84 -0.22 -18.14
CA GLU A 263 -5.23 0.00 -17.74
C GLU A 263 -5.62 1.48 -17.82
N THR A 264 -4.78 2.35 -17.24
CA THR A 264 -4.99 3.81 -17.28
C THR A 264 -5.04 4.34 -18.71
N THR A 265 -4.20 3.82 -19.61
CA THR A 265 -4.17 4.25 -21.01
C THR A 265 -5.50 3.98 -21.70
N LEU A 266 -6.06 2.78 -21.55
CA LEU A 266 -7.35 2.42 -22.17
C LEU A 266 -8.53 3.17 -21.52
N ALA A 267 -8.53 3.29 -20.19
CA ALA A 267 -9.54 4.05 -19.46
C ALA A 267 -9.60 5.53 -19.89
N VAL A 268 -8.45 6.18 -20.06
CA VAL A 268 -8.38 7.57 -20.51
C VAL A 268 -8.92 7.73 -21.93
N GLN A 269 -8.64 6.79 -22.82
CA GLN A 269 -9.21 6.85 -24.19
C GLN A 269 -10.73 6.76 -24.17
N LYS A 270 -11.31 5.87 -23.36
CA LYS A 270 -12.76 5.77 -23.19
C LYS A 270 -13.35 7.02 -22.56
N ALA A 271 -12.71 7.56 -21.53
CA ALA A 271 -13.13 8.82 -20.91
C ALA A 271 -13.14 9.99 -21.90
N TYR A 272 -12.14 10.07 -22.78
CA TYR A 272 -12.10 11.08 -23.83
C TYR A 272 -13.30 10.94 -24.81
N GLN A 273 -13.57 9.72 -25.30
CA GLN A 273 -14.73 9.46 -26.18
C GLN A 273 -16.04 9.86 -25.50
N ARG A 274 -16.16 9.61 -24.20
CA ARG A 274 -17.35 9.93 -23.44
C ARG A 274 -17.62 11.43 -23.35
N ILE A 275 -16.59 12.24 -23.14
CA ILE A 275 -16.73 13.70 -22.99
C ILE A 275 -16.69 14.44 -24.33
N ASN A 276 -16.30 13.78 -25.42
CA ASN A 276 -16.27 14.31 -26.77
C ASN A 276 -16.98 13.36 -27.74
N PRO A 277 -18.32 13.21 -27.61
CA PRO A 277 -19.07 12.24 -28.39
C PRO A 277 -18.97 12.59 -29.89
N GLY A 278 -18.65 11.59 -30.70
CA GLY A 278 -18.48 11.75 -32.14
C GLY A 278 -17.10 12.22 -32.60
N GLU A 279 -16.23 12.63 -31.69
CA GLU A 279 -14.86 12.96 -32.03
C GLU A 279 -13.96 11.72 -32.09
N ARG A 280 -12.97 11.77 -32.99
CA ARG A 280 -11.94 10.73 -33.04
C ARG A 280 -10.99 10.91 -31.85
N VAL A 281 -10.74 9.81 -31.13
CA VAL A 281 -9.70 9.82 -30.08
C VAL A 281 -8.36 10.22 -30.68
N PRO A 282 -7.72 11.27 -30.15
CA PRO A 282 -6.40 11.67 -30.61
C PRO A 282 -5.40 10.54 -30.35
N PHE A 283 -4.83 10.01 -31.43
CA PHE A 283 -3.74 9.04 -31.33
C PHE A 283 -2.54 9.56 -32.12
N GLY A 284 -1.38 9.59 -31.49
CA GLY A 284 -0.14 10.01 -32.13
C GLY A 284 1.07 9.61 -31.28
N TYR A 285 2.19 9.45 -31.95
CA TYR A 285 3.45 9.22 -31.25
C TYR A 285 3.95 10.54 -30.63
N THR A 286 4.38 10.46 -29.35
CA THR A 286 4.91 11.63 -28.62
C THR A 286 6.11 12.25 -29.32
N THR A 287 6.93 11.42 -29.99
CA THR A 287 8.11 11.86 -30.78
C THR A 287 7.80 12.72 -31.99
N SER A 288 6.55 12.74 -32.46
CA SER A 288 6.10 13.57 -33.57
C SER A 288 5.09 14.67 -33.16
N ASN A 289 4.77 14.76 -31.86
CA ASN A 289 3.83 15.75 -31.33
C ASN A 289 4.55 17.03 -30.91
N THR A 290 4.66 18.00 -31.86
CA THR A 290 5.36 19.27 -31.63
C THR A 290 4.72 20.10 -30.50
N LYS A 291 3.40 20.07 -30.32
CA LYS A 291 2.73 20.76 -29.20
C LYS A 291 3.16 20.20 -27.86
N LEU A 292 3.23 18.86 -27.73
CA LEU A 292 3.71 18.21 -26.53
C LEU A 292 5.20 18.51 -26.28
N GLN A 293 6.01 18.44 -27.35
CA GLN A 293 7.44 18.72 -27.26
C GLN A 293 7.72 20.14 -26.76
N LYS A 294 6.98 21.14 -27.26
CA LYS A 294 7.07 22.52 -26.77
C LYS A 294 6.65 22.62 -25.29
N LYS A 295 5.58 21.96 -24.88
CA LYS A 295 5.12 21.94 -23.49
C LYS A 295 6.14 21.30 -22.54
N LEU A 296 6.86 20.29 -23.02
CA LEU A 296 7.93 19.60 -22.28
C LEU A 296 9.28 20.32 -22.36
N GLY A 297 9.40 21.42 -23.11
CA GLY A 297 10.65 22.17 -23.27
C GLY A 297 11.75 21.41 -24.02
N VAL A 298 11.39 20.43 -24.87
CA VAL A 298 12.33 19.62 -25.65
C VAL A 298 12.34 19.97 -27.14
N ALA A 299 11.56 20.92 -27.55
CA ALA A 299 11.57 21.51 -28.89
C ALA A 299 11.29 23.04 -28.81
N ASP A 300 11.92 23.80 -29.73
CA ASP A 300 11.75 25.25 -29.87
C ASP A 300 10.35 25.65 -30.35
#